data_59f8c95c3363f9029741575fcf141633
#
_entry.id   59f8c95c3363f9029741575fcf141633
#
_cell.length_a   1.000
_cell.length_b   1.000
_cell.length_c   1.000
_cell.angle_alpha   90.00
_cell.angle_beta   90.00
_cell.angle_gamma   90.00
#
_symmetry.space_group_name_H-M   'P 1'
#
loop_
_entity.id
_entity.type
_entity.pdbx_description
1 polymer ?
#
loop_
_entity_poly.entity_id
_entity_poly.type
_entity_poly.pdbx_seq_one_letter_code
_entity_poly.pdbx_strand_id
1 'polypeptide(L)'
;MPRFQDVLLTVGQLNYTWTNTESLLIYLIAGLAKVDKETAIIIFLTLNTTRARLDLVERLAKMAKTPQACRDAVLSVADQLTHQGKLRNKYSHCIYSFDETGTRASTQLMRIFDSKDSVRYGKNEELDDNEMHRISASIEAIRDINRQIWKIVEDNSFPH
;
A
#
# COMPACT_ATOMS: atom_id res chain seq x y z
N MET A 1 0.90 24.91 -8.86
CA MET A 1 2.03 24.22 -8.21
C MET A 1 1.70 23.92 -6.74
N PRO A 2 1.93 22.70 -6.28
CA PRO A 2 1.64 22.34 -4.90
C PRO A 2 2.58 23.08 -3.94
N ARG A 3 2.03 23.57 -2.84
CA ARG A 3 2.81 24.15 -1.75
C ARG A 3 3.36 23.05 -0.86
N PHE A 4 4.39 23.36 -0.09
CA PHE A 4 4.99 22.43 0.86
C PHE A 4 3.96 21.76 1.77
N GLN A 5 3.04 22.53 2.34
CA GLN A 5 2.01 21.99 3.21
C GLN A 5 1.04 21.05 2.50
N ASP A 6 0.68 21.36 1.25
CA ASP A 6 -0.19 20.50 0.44
C ASP A 6 0.47 19.14 0.17
N VAL A 7 1.76 19.16 -0.13
CA VAL A 7 2.56 17.94 -0.32
C VAL A 7 2.60 17.11 0.96
N LEU A 8 2.93 17.74 2.10
CA LEU A 8 2.97 17.05 3.39
C LEU A 8 1.62 16.43 3.75
N LEU A 9 0.55 17.19 3.57
CA LEU A 9 -0.80 16.71 3.87
C LEU A 9 -1.16 15.51 2.98
N THR A 10 -0.96 15.63 1.69
CA THR A 10 -1.35 14.59 0.72
C THR A 10 -0.52 13.32 0.90
N VAL A 11 0.79 13.43 1.08
CA VAL A 11 1.66 12.27 1.36
C VAL A 11 1.32 11.64 2.72
N GLY A 12 1.02 12.46 3.71
CA GLY A 12 0.55 11.99 5.02
C GLY A 12 -0.75 11.20 4.92
N GLN A 13 -1.72 11.69 4.14
CA GLN A 13 -2.98 10.99 3.88
C GLN A 13 -2.75 9.66 3.13
N LEU A 14 -1.85 9.64 2.17
CA LEU A 14 -1.48 8.41 1.46
C LEU A 14 -0.95 7.35 2.44
N ASN A 15 0.00 7.73 3.28
CA ASN A 15 0.59 6.80 4.26
C ASN A 15 -0.42 6.33 5.30
N TYR A 16 -1.24 7.23 5.82
CA TYR A 16 -2.30 6.89 6.78
C TYR A 16 -3.30 5.91 6.18
N THR A 17 -3.82 6.22 5.00
CA THR A 17 -4.83 5.40 4.32
C THR A 17 -4.26 4.02 3.97
N TRP A 18 -3.01 3.98 3.52
CA TRP A 18 -2.31 2.73 3.23
C TRP A 18 -2.17 1.86 4.48
N THR A 19 -1.59 2.40 5.55
CA THR A 19 -1.34 1.65 6.79
C THR A 19 -2.63 1.12 7.39
N ASN A 20 -3.67 1.94 7.41
CA ASN A 20 -5.00 1.54 7.88
C ASN A 20 -5.59 0.40 7.05
N THR A 21 -5.41 0.45 5.73
CA THR A 21 -5.96 -0.58 4.84
C THR A 21 -5.13 -1.86 4.88
N GLU A 22 -3.80 -1.75 4.88
CA GLU A 22 -2.92 -2.92 5.00
C GLU A 22 -3.17 -3.68 6.30
N SER A 23 -3.44 -2.97 7.40
CA SER A 23 -3.73 -3.61 8.70
C SER A 23 -4.99 -4.51 8.66
N LEU A 24 -5.90 -4.28 7.73
CA LEU A 24 -7.10 -5.11 7.56
C LEU A 24 -6.77 -6.52 7.05
N LEU A 25 -5.57 -6.74 6.52
CA LEU A 25 -5.09 -8.08 6.16
C LEU A 25 -5.08 -9.00 7.38
N ILE A 26 -4.98 -8.46 8.60
CA ILE A 26 -5.09 -9.23 9.84
C ILE A 26 -6.42 -10.00 9.88
N TYR A 27 -7.52 -9.36 9.51
CA TYR A 27 -8.85 -9.99 9.52
C TYR A 27 -9.00 -11.02 8.41
N LEU A 28 -8.39 -10.81 7.26
CA LEU A 28 -8.36 -11.80 6.19
C LEU A 28 -7.54 -13.03 6.61
N ILE A 29 -6.40 -12.82 7.25
CA ILE A 29 -5.58 -13.93 7.79
C ILE A 29 -6.39 -14.70 8.83
N ALA A 30 -7.00 -14.02 9.79
CA ALA A 30 -7.81 -14.67 10.83
C ALA A 30 -8.91 -15.54 10.24
N GLY A 31 -9.68 -15.00 9.30
CA GLY A 31 -10.79 -15.71 8.66
C GLY A 31 -10.35 -16.87 7.77
N LEU A 32 -9.37 -16.64 6.92
CA LEU A 32 -8.88 -17.64 5.95
C LEU A 32 -8.12 -18.78 6.62
N ALA A 33 -7.27 -18.48 7.60
CA ALA A 33 -6.51 -19.48 8.33
C ALA A 33 -7.32 -20.11 9.48
N LYS A 34 -8.50 -19.58 9.78
CA LYS A 34 -9.34 -20.00 10.91
C LYS A 34 -8.62 -19.95 12.26
N VAL A 35 -7.98 -18.83 12.49
CA VAL A 35 -7.31 -18.51 13.76
C VAL A 35 -8.00 -17.29 14.39
N ASP A 36 -7.74 -17.06 15.69
CA ASP A 36 -8.24 -15.89 16.36
C ASP A 36 -7.49 -14.61 15.93
N LYS A 37 -8.02 -13.46 16.30
CA LYS A 37 -7.44 -12.15 15.96
C LYS A 37 -6.03 -11.99 16.50
N GLU A 38 -5.77 -12.42 17.74
CA GLU A 38 -4.46 -12.32 18.37
C GLU A 38 -3.39 -13.09 17.59
N THR A 39 -3.70 -14.33 17.22
CA THR A 39 -2.81 -15.16 16.38
C THR A 39 -2.56 -14.50 15.04
N ALA A 40 -3.60 -13.96 14.40
CA ALA A 40 -3.47 -13.26 13.11
C ALA A 40 -2.60 -11.99 13.22
N ILE A 41 -2.71 -11.23 14.32
CA ILE A 41 -1.87 -10.07 14.60
C ILE A 41 -0.39 -10.49 14.68
N ILE A 42 -0.10 -11.57 15.42
CA ILE A 42 1.25 -12.09 15.57
C ILE A 42 1.83 -12.49 14.21
N ILE A 43 1.05 -13.19 13.39
CA ILE A 43 1.46 -13.59 12.05
C ILE A 43 1.75 -12.33 11.19
N PHE A 44 0.82 -11.40 11.15
CA PHE A 44 0.94 -10.17 10.37
C PHE A 44 2.17 -9.34 10.76
N LEU A 45 2.39 -9.14 12.04
CA LEU A 45 3.53 -8.34 12.54
C LEU A 45 4.86 -9.08 12.43
N THR A 46 4.86 -10.40 12.40
CA THR A 46 6.07 -11.21 12.16
C THR A 46 6.54 -11.11 10.72
N LEU A 47 5.61 -10.94 9.78
CA LEU A 47 5.91 -10.69 8.37
C LEU A 47 6.28 -9.21 8.18
N ASN A 48 7.52 -8.94 7.80
CA ASN A 48 8.08 -7.58 7.80
C ASN A 48 7.77 -6.76 6.54
N THR A 49 7.23 -7.37 5.51
CA THR A 49 6.98 -6.70 4.24
C THR A 49 5.54 -6.87 3.79
N THR A 50 5.02 -5.86 3.10
CA THR A 50 3.72 -5.95 2.43
C THR A 50 3.67 -7.13 1.47
N ARG A 51 4.74 -7.38 0.72
CA ARG A 51 4.82 -8.50 -0.23
C ARG A 51 4.59 -9.84 0.48
N ALA A 52 5.28 -10.08 1.59
CA ALA A 52 5.12 -11.32 2.35
C ALA A 52 3.71 -11.48 2.91
N ARG A 53 3.11 -10.39 3.38
CA ARG A 53 1.73 -10.38 3.89
C ARG A 53 0.72 -10.69 2.80
N LEU A 54 0.86 -10.08 1.63
CA LEU A 54 -0.01 -10.35 0.48
C LEU A 54 0.19 -11.77 -0.06
N ASP A 55 1.42 -12.26 -0.15
CA ASP A 55 1.69 -13.64 -0.55
C ASP A 55 1.01 -14.64 0.38
N LEU A 56 1.04 -14.41 1.69
CA LEU A 56 0.35 -15.26 2.65
C LEU A 56 -1.16 -15.25 2.41
N VAL A 57 -1.76 -14.07 2.30
CA VAL A 57 -3.22 -13.93 2.10
C VAL A 57 -3.65 -14.60 0.80
N GLU A 58 -2.92 -14.41 -0.28
CA GLU A 58 -3.21 -15.07 -1.57
C GLU A 58 -3.12 -16.59 -1.47
N ARG A 59 -2.10 -17.11 -0.80
CA ARG A 59 -1.95 -18.56 -0.60
C ARG A 59 -3.07 -19.15 0.23
N LEU A 60 -3.46 -18.47 1.31
CA LEU A 60 -4.60 -18.89 2.14
C LEU A 60 -5.91 -18.87 1.34
N ALA A 61 -6.12 -17.84 0.50
CA ALA A 61 -7.30 -17.74 -0.35
C ALA A 61 -7.40 -18.89 -1.38
N LYS A 62 -6.27 -19.41 -1.81
CA LYS A 62 -6.19 -20.50 -2.81
C LYS A 62 -6.34 -21.91 -2.21
N MET A 63 -6.45 -22.05 -0.89
CA MET A 63 -6.69 -23.36 -0.29
C MET A 63 -8.01 -23.96 -0.78
N ALA A 64 -8.03 -25.28 -0.95
CA ALA A 64 -9.20 -25.99 -1.48
C ALA A 64 -10.49 -25.73 -0.66
N LYS A 65 -10.35 -25.53 0.63
CA LYS A 65 -11.47 -25.26 1.56
C LYS A 65 -12.07 -23.86 1.44
N THR A 66 -11.40 -22.92 0.75
CA THR A 66 -11.87 -21.55 0.60
C THR A 66 -12.95 -21.48 -0.47
N PRO A 67 -14.17 -20.99 -0.14
CA PRO A 67 -15.21 -20.81 -1.14
C PRO A 67 -14.78 -19.94 -2.30
N GLN A 68 -15.24 -20.24 -3.51
CA GLN A 68 -14.80 -19.56 -4.74
C GLN A 68 -15.08 -18.04 -4.69
N ALA A 69 -16.23 -17.63 -4.21
CA ALA A 69 -16.57 -16.19 -4.12
C ALA A 69 -15.64 -15.45 -3.16
N CYS A 70 -15.28 -16.05 -2.03
CA CYS A 70 -14.31 -15.50 -1.09
C CYS A 70 -12.91 -15.43 -1.72
N ARG A 71 -12.47 -16.50 -2.37
CA ARG A 71 -11.19 -16.54 -3.09
C ARG A 71 -11.08 -15.41 -4.10
N ASP A 72 -12.07 -15.26 -4.96
CA ASP A 72 -12.05 -14.26 -6.02
C ASP A 72 -11.99 -12.83 -5.45
N ALA A 73 -12.77 -12.56 -4.42
CA ALA A 73 -12.78 -11.26 -3.75
C ALA A 73 -11.43 -10.95 -3.07
N VAL A 74 -10.85 -11.92 -2.37
CA VAL A 74 -9.53 -11.75 -1.70
C VAL A 74 -8.41 -11.56 -2.71
N LEU A 75 -8.37 -12.35 -3.77
CA LEU A 75 -7.35 -12.21 -4.81
C LEU A 75 -7.47 -10.86 -5.53
N SER A 76 -8.68 -10.36 -5.73
CA SER A 76 -8.91 -9.05 -6.34
C SER A 76 -8.35 -7.92 -5.46
N VAL A 77 -8.63 -7.91 -4.15
CA VAL A 77 -8.09 -6.85 -3.27
C VAL A 77 -6.58 -6.96 -3.11
N ALA A 78 -6.02 -8.17 -3.09
CA ALA A 78 -4.57 -8.36 -3.04
C ALA A 78 -3.87 -7.79 -4.28
N ASP A 79 -4.43 -8.01 -5.46
CA ASP A 79 -3.93 -7.44 -6.71
C ASP A 79 -4.02 -5.92 -6.73
N GLN A 80 -5.16 -5.36 -6.31
CA GLN A 80 -5.35 -3.92 -6.21
C GLN A 80 -4.35 -3.28 -5.22
N LEU A 81 -4.11 -3.90 -4.07
CA LEU A 81 -3.12 -3.42 -3.10
C LEU A 81 -1.71 -3.48 -3.68
N THR A 82 -1.37 -4.54 -4.39
CA THR A 82 -0.07 -4.65 -5.07
C THR A 82 0.14 -3.49 -6.05
N HIS A 83 -0.89 -3.15 -6.81
CA HIS A 83 -0.84 -2.04 -7.75
C HIS A 83 -0.66 -0.69 -7.05
N GLN A 84 -1.49 -0.39 -6.05
CA GLN A 84 -1.41 0.88 -5.31
C GLN A 84 -0.13 0.98 -4.46
N GLY A 85 0.40 -0.12 -3.99
CA GLY A 85 1.62 -0.17 -3.20
C GLY A 85 2.85 0.36 -3.93
N LYS A 86 2.89 0.30 -5.25
CA LYS A 86 3.99 0.84 -6.06
C LYS A 86 4.12 2.36 -5.89
N LEU A 87 3.01 3.07 -5.97
CA LEU A 87 3.01 4.53 -5.78
C LEU A 87 3.33 4.91 -4.34
N ARG A 88 2.72 4.22 -3.39
CA ARG A 88 3.00 4.43 -1.96
C ARG A 88 4.49 4.22 -1.65
N ASN A 89 5.11 3.17 -2.16
CA ASN A 89 6.52 2.89 -1.95
C ASN A 89 7.41 3.98 -2.55
N LYS A 90 7.07 4.49 -3.73
CA LYS A 90 7.77 5.62 -4.34
C LYS A 90 7.83 6.81 -3.38
N TYR A 91 6.68 7.23 -2.85
CA TYR A 91 6.60 8.41 -1.98
C TYR A 91 7.07 8.18 -0.55
N SER A 92 7.15 6.94 -0.09
CA SER A 92 7.74 6.61 1.22
C SER A 92 9.27 6.53 1.18
N HIS A 93 9.86 6.36 0.00
CA HIS A 93 11.31 6.13 -0.18
C HIS A 93 11.93 7.12 -1.17
N CYS A 94 11.46 8.36 -1.19
CA CYS A 94 12.07 9.43 -1.98
C CYS A 94 12.48 10.59 -1.08
N ILE A 95 13.41 11.37 -1.59
CA ILE A 95 13.82 12.65 -1.01
C ILE A 95 12.96 13.74 -1.64
N TYR A 96 12.41 14.61 -0.81
CA TYR A 96 11.63 15.76 -1.24
C TYR A 96 12.50 17.00 -1.22
N SER A 97 12.49 17.77 -2.30
CA SER A 97 13.19 19.03 -2.42
C SER A 97 12.24 20.13 -2.86
N PHE A 98 12.41 21.31 -2.29
CA PHE A 98 11.64 22.50 -2.63
C PHE A 98 12.62 23.60 -3.03
N ASP A 99 12.22 24.46 -3.96
CA ASP A 99 12.99 25.66 -4.29
C ASP A 99 12.94 26.67 -3.14
N GLU A 100 13.73 27.73 -3.23
CA GLU A 100 13.82 28.77 -2.19
C GLU A 100 12.47 29.45 -1.91
N THR A 101 11.57 29.47 -2.88
CA THR A 101 10.24 30.08 -2.75
C THR A 101 9.19 29.10 -2.21
N GLY A 102 9.52 27.80 -2.13
CA GLY A 102 8.58 26.75 -1.74
C GLY A 102 7.48 26.48 -2.78
N THR A 103 7.67 26.92 -4.01
CA THR A 103 6.66 26.81 -5.09
C THR A 103 6.92 25.64 -6.04
N ARG A 104 8.15 25.15 -6.10
CA ARG A 104 8.51 23.99 -6.91
C ARG A 104 8.97 22.86 -6.02
N ALA A 105 8.32 21.72 -6.16
CA ALA A 105 8.69 20.51 -5.46
C ALA A 105 9.22 19.45 -6.44
N SER A 106 10.23 18.72 -6.02
CA SER A 106 10.75 17.56 -6.75
C SER A 106 10.98 16.40 -5.81
N THR A 107 10.99 15.19 -6.38
CA THR A 107 11.28 13.96 -5.65
C THR A 107 12.44 13.24 -6.32
N GLN A 108 13.31 12.65 -5.51
CA GLN A 108 14.38 11.79 -5.98
C GLN A 108 14.29 10.45 -5.26
N LEU A 109 14.22 9.37 -6.03
CA LEU A 109 14.21 8.03 -5.46
C LEU A 109 15.53 7.75 -4.73
N MET A 110 15.43 7.24 -3.51
CA MET A 110 16.60 6.81 -2.72
C MET A 110 17.09 5.44 -3.20
N ARG A 111 17.69 5.45 -4.40
CA ARG A 111 18.28 4.28 -5.03
C ARG A 111 19.64 4.60 -5.59
N ILE A 112 20.55 3.63 -5.53
CA ILE A 112 21.86 3.67 -6.17
C ILE A 112 21.92 2.51 -7.16
N PHE A 113 22.35 2.81 -8.38
CA PHE A 113 22.60 1.83 -9.42
C PHE A 113 24.10 1.82 -9.73
N ASP A 114 24.77 0.73 -9.39
CA ASP A 114 26.19 0.54 -9.66
C ASP A 114 26.40 -0.14 -11.01
N SER A 115 27.34 0.39 -11.78
CA SER A 115 27.97 -0.30 -12.91
C SER A 115 29.46 -0.42 -12.62
N LYS A 116 30.20 -1.12 -13.48
CA LYS A 116 31.63 -1.34 -13.29
C LYS A 116 32.42 -0.04 -13.07
N ASP A 117 32.03 1.04 -13.77
CA ASP A 117 32.79 2.28 -13.83
C ASP A 117 31.98 3.53 -13.41
N SER A 118 30.73 3.35 -12.96
CA SER A 118 29.87 4.49 -12.63
C SER A 118 28.83 4.18 -11.59
N VAL A 119 28.36 5.22 -10.91
CA VAL A 119 27.23 5.19 -9.98
C VAL A 119 26.13 6.09 -10.51
N ARG A 120 24.91 5.58 -10.58
CA ARG A 120 23.72 6.39 -10.89
C ARG A 120 22.78 6.42 -9.72
N TYR A 121 22.20 7.60 -9.50
CA TYR A 121 21.19 7.80 -8.47
C TYR A 121 19.78 7.57 -9.04
N GLY A 122 18.81 7.38 -8.15
CA GLY A 122 17.43 7.27 -8.53
C GLY A 122 16.92 8.51 -9.29
N LYS A 123 15.89 8.31 -10.09
CA LYS A 123 15.32 9.36 -10.94
C LYS A 123 14.84 10.56 -10.11
N ASN A 124 15.16 11.76 -10.60
CA ASN A 124 14.62 13.00 -10.07
C ASN A 124 13.41 13.40 -10.92
N GLU A 125 12.28 13.65 -10.29
CA GLU A 125 11.03 14.00 -10.96
C GLU A 125 10.40 15.23 -10.31
N GLU A 126 9.79 16.07 -11.14
CA GLU A 126 9.01 17.19 -10.64
C GLU A 126 7.71 16.68 -10.02
N LEU A 127 7.37 17.20 -8.84
CA LEU A 127 6.11 16.95 -8.17
C LEU A 127 5.13 18.07 -8.52
N ASP A 128 4.49 17.94 -9.66
CA ASP A 128 3.54 18.91 -10.20
C ASP A 128 2.09 18.62 -9.76
N ASP A 129 1.15 19.44 -10.24
CA ASP A 129 -0.27 19.26 -9.94
C ASP A 129 -0.82 17.94 -10.48
N ASN A 130 -0.33 17.47 -11.63
CA ASN A 130 -0.73 16.18 -12.19
C ASN A 130 -0.30 15.01 -11.28
N GLU A 131 0.92 15.08 -10.76
CA GLU A 131 1.42 14.07 -9.82
C GLU A 131 0.65 14.11 -8.50
N MET A 132 0.31 15.30 -8.02
CA MET A 132 -0.56 15.46 -6.83
C MET A 132 -1.94 14.83 -7.05
N HIS A 133 -2.52 15.00 -8.23
CA HIS A 133 -3.79 14.35 -8.59
C HIS A 133 -3.66 12.82 -8.65
N ARG A 134 -2.54 12.29 -9.12
CA ARG A 134 -2.27 10.84 -9.10
C ARG A 134 -2.21 10.29 -7.68
N ILE A 135 -1.56 11.01 -6.76
CA ILE A 135 -1.52 10.63 -5.35
C ILE A 135 -2.93 10.64 -4.76
N SER A 136 -3.71 11.69 -5.02
CA SER A 136 -5.09 11.79 -4.53
C SER A 136 -5.98 10.67 -5.10
N ALA A 137 -5.83 10.33 -6.36
CA ALA A 137 -6.54 9.21 -6.97
C ALA A 137 -6.15 7.87 -6.34
N SER A 138 -4.89 7.68 -6.00
CA SER A 138 -4.42 6.49 -5.29
C SER A 138 -5.02 6.40 -3.88
N ILE A 139 -5.11 7.53 -3.16
CA ILE A 139 -5.76 7.58 -1.84
C ILE A 139 -7.21 7.11 -1.94
N GLU A 140 -7.96 7.59 -2.91
CA GLU A 140 -9.36 7.16 -3.12
C GLU A 140 -9.45 5.68 -3.51
N ALA A 141 -8.55 5.19 -4.36
CA ALA A 141 -8.49 3.77 -4.71
C ALA A 141 -8.20 2.90 -3.48
N ILE A 142 -7.29 3.31 -2.60
CA ILE A 142 -6.98 2.58 -1.37
C ILE A 142 -8.18 2.61 -0.40
N ARG A 143 -8.88 3.73 -0.30
CA ARG A 143 -10.13 3.82 0.49
C ARG A 143 -11.19 2.85 -0.02
N ASP A 144 -11.31 2.72 -1.33
CA ASP A 144 -12.23 1.76 -1.94
C ASP A 144 -11.81 0.30 -1.61
N ILE A 145 -10.53 -0.01 -1.69
CA ILE A 145 -10.01 -1.33 -1.28
C ILE A 145 -10.34 -1.60 0.20
N ASN A 146 -10.20 -0.60 1.06
CA ASN A 146 -10.57 -0.70 2.47
C ASN A 146 -12.03 -1.15 2.63
N ARG A 147 -12.95 -0.50 1.93
CA ARG A 147 -14.37 -0.89 1.93
C ARG A 147 -14.58 -2.30 1.40
N GLN A 148 -13.89 -2.69 0.34
CA GLN A 148 -13.97 -4.04 -0.21
C GLN A 148 -13.50 -5.10 0.80
N ILE A 149 -12.44 -4.84 1.54
CA ILE A 149 -11.94 -5.77 2.57
C ILE A 149 -12.97 -5.92 3.68
N TRP A 150 -13.55 -4.83 4.18
CA TRP A 150 -14.60 -4.89 5.19
C TRP A 150 -15.81 -5.69 4.70
N LYS A 151 -16.18 -5.54 3.44
CA LYS A 151 -17.26 -6.34 2.85
C LYS A 151 -16.91 -7.83 2.84
N ILE A 152 -15.69 -8.21 2.51
CA ILE A 152 -15.23 -9.61 2.58
C ILE A 152 -15.35 -10.14 4.01
N VAL A 153 -14.91 -9.36 5.00
CA VAL A 153 -14.99 -9.72 6.41
C VAL A 153 -16.43 -9.97 6.84
N GLU A 154 -17.33 -9.09 6.48
CA GLU A 154 -18.77 -9.21 6.79
C GLU A 154 -19.41 -10.39 6.07
N ASP A 155 -19.23 -10.49 4.75
CA ASP A 155 -19.86 -11.55 3.93
C ASP A 155 -19.42 -12.96 4.35
N ASN A 156 -18.23 -13.10 4.90
CA ASN A 156 -17.67 -14.40 5.31
C ASN A 156 -17.68 -14.60 6.83
N SER A 157 -18.20 -13.66 7.59
CA SER A 157 -18.23 -13.70 9.07
C SER A 157 -16.85 -13.92 9.68
N PHE A 158 -15.84 -13.26 9.13
CA PHE A 158 -14.48 -13.35 9.64
C PHE A 158 -14.34 -12.66 11.01
N PRO A 159 -13.44 -13.16 11.90
CA PRO A 159 -13.18 -12.48 13.18
C PRO A 159 -12.65 -11.06 12.98
N HIS A 160 -13.10 -10.09 13.80
CA HIS A 160 -12.65 -8.70 13.74
C HIS A 160 -12.84 -7.97 15.08
#